data_a6949a280fddf5419dd55aeed1139c2f
#
_entry.id   a6949a280fddf5419dd55aeed1139c2f
#
_cell.length_a   1.000
_cell.length_b   1.000
_cell.length_c   1.000
_cell.angle_alpha   90.00
_cell.angle_beta   90.00
_cell.angle_gamma   90.00
#
_symmetry.space_group_name_H-M   'P 1'
#
loop_
_entity.id
_entity.type
_entity.pdbx_description
1 polymer ?
#
loop_
_entity_poly.entity_id
_entity_poly.type
_entity_poly.pdbx_seq_one_letter_code
_entity_poly.pdbx_strand_id
1 'polypeptide(L)'
;MSLGKLADIDRRVFYWILFIALMVPFLNPIGFPITISPNTQDLYDGVTGDEVDEGEVWILNFGYGVSAWSECHPAVTVCTKALFREGAKIIITGTHYDVELTYNKLMDTVPDFDEKVYGEDYVFLGYMTGGESVVAQLGSDIASVYPQDHFGTPYDEIPMLEGIV
;
A
#
# COMPACT_ATOMS: atom_id res chain seq x y z
N MET A 1 -16.63 48.96 0.31
CA MET A 1 -17.80 48.29 -0.33
C MET A 1 -18.68 47.78 0.81
N SER A 2 -19.95 48.19 0.87
CA SER A 2 -20.88 47.77 1.93
C SER A 2 -21.30 46.31 1.72
N LEU A 3 -21.23 45.49 2.78
CA LEU A 3 -21.66 44.06 2.81
C LEU A 3 -23.10 43.88 2.31
N GLY A 4 -23.95 44.92 2.36
CA GLY A 4 -25.33 44.88 1.84
C GLY A 4 -25.42 44.72 0.32
N LYS A 5 -24.40 45.14 -0.45
CA LYS A 5 -24.39 44.97 -1.91
C LYS A 5 -24.06 43.53 -2.35
N LEU A 6 -23.52 42.71 -1.45
CA LEU A 6 -23.24 41.28 -1.72
C LEU A 6 -24.51 40.41 -1.62
N ALA A 7 -25.51 40.87 -0.86
CA ALA A 7 -26.78 40.16 -0.70
C ALA A 7 -27.70 40.25 -1.93
N ASP A 8 -27.47 41.24 -2.82
CA ASP A 8 -28.25 41.43 -4.05
C ASP A 8 -27.70 40.70 -5.26
N ILE A 9 -26.59 39.94 -5.10
CA ILE A 9 -25.98 39.18 -6.21
C ILE A 9 -26.81 37.92 -6.47
N ASP A 10 -27.21 37.73 -7.74
CA ASP A 10 -27.90 36.50 -8.16
C ASP A 10 -27.04 35.26 -7.83
N ARG A 11 -27.65 34.24 -7.23
CA ARG A 11 -27.01 32.97 -6.87
C ARG A 11 -26.32 32.31 -8.06
N ARG A 12 -26.78 32.55 -9.28
CA ARG A 12 -26.18 32.03 -10.50
C ARG A 12 -24.76 32.51 -10.71
N VAL A 13 -24.44 33.75 -10.28
CA VAL A 13 -23.09 34.31 -10.37
C VAL A 13 -22.12 33.50 -9.49
N PHE A 14 -22.52 33.11 -8.29
CA PHE A 14 -21.70 32.28 -7.42
C PHE A 14 -21.46 30.88 -8.00
N TYR A 15 -22.47 30.28 -8.63
CA TYR A 15 -22.31 28.99 -9.29
C TYR A 15 -21.37 29.08 -10.48
N TRP A 16 -21.41 30.14 -11.27
CA TRP A 16 -20.47 30.35 -12.37
C TRP A 16 -19.04 30.59 -11.89
N ILE A 17 -18.85 31.36 -10.82
CA ILE A 17 -17.53 31.57 -10.20
C ILE A 17 -16.97 30.23 -9.71
N LEU A 18 -17.76 29.45 -8.99
CA LEU A 18 -17.38 28.14 -8.49
C LEU A 18 -17.03 27.20 -9.64
N PHE A 19 -17.88 27.15 -10.68
CA PHE A 19 -17.66 26.32 -11.85
C PHE A 19 -16.33 26.69 -12.55
N ILE A 20 -16.08 27.96 -12.78
CA ILE A 20 -14.81 28.42 -13.40
C ILE A 20 -13.64 28.09 -12.50
N ALA A 21 -13.74 28.34 -11.19
CA ALA A 21 -12.69 28.08 -10.23
C ALA A 21 -12.29 26.58 -10.16
N LEU A 22 -13.24 25.66 -10.38
CA LEU A 22 -12.98 24.23 -10.45
C LEU A 22 -12.53 23.78 -11.84
N MET A 23 -13.13 24.34 -12.91
CA MET A 23 -12.82 23.93 -14.27
C MET A 23 -11.43 24.37 -14.76
N VAL A 24 -10.98 25.56 -14.36
CA VAL A 24 -9.66 26.06 -14.78
C VAL A 24 -8.51 25.14 -14.35
N PRO A 25 -8.37 24.76 -13.08
CA PRO A 25 -7.31 23.83 -12.68
C PRO A 25 -7.54 22.40 -13.19
N PHE A 26 -8.78 21.99 -13.46
CA PHE A 26 -9.08 20.68 -14.03
C PHE A 26 -8.64 20.58 -15.49
N LEU A 27 -8.86 21.64 -16.31
CA LEU A 27 -8.47 21.68 -17.71
C LEU A 27 -6.99 22.01 -17.91
N ASN A 28 -6.39 22.70 -16.96
CA ASN A 28 -4.98 23.07 -16.99
C ASN A 28 -4.35 22.80 -15.61
N PRO A 29 -3.91 21.56 -15.36
CA PRO A 29 -3.34 21.17 -14.07
C PRO A 29 -2.20 22.09 -13.68
N ILE A 30 -2.35 22.80 -12.58
CA ILE A 30 -1.30 23.62 -12.00
C ILE A 30 -0.34 22.66 -11.30
N GLY A 31 0.83 22.42 -11.89
CA GLY A 31 1.89 21.62 -11.28
C GLY A 31 2.45 22.35 -10.05
N PHE A 32 1.92 22.05 -8.87
CA PHE A 32 2.58 22.50 -7.65
C PHE A 32 3.86 21.68 -7.43
N PRO A 33 4.96 22.29 -7.03
CA PRO A 33 6.14 21.55 -6.63
C PRO A 33 5.77 20.67 -5.40
N ILE A 34 5.76 19.36 -5.62
CA ILE A 34 5.54 18.40 -4.54
C ILE A 34 6.90 18.22 -3.87
N THR A 35 7.02 18.68 -2.63
CA THR A 35 8.19 18.40 -1.80
C THR A 35 8.05 17.00 -1.23
N ILE A 36 9.08 16.17 -1.44
CA ILE A 36 9.14 14.84 -0.81
C ILE A 36 9.34 15.07 0.69
N SER A 37 8.48 14.43 1.49
CA SER A 37 8.62 14.50 2.95
C SER A 37 9.83 13.69 3.41
N PRO A 38 10.51 14.07 4.52
CA PRO A 38 11.60 13.28 5.07
C PRO A 38 11.21 11.80 5.30
N ASN A 39 10.03 11.56 5.87
CA ASN A 39 9.55 10.18 6.11
C ASN A 39 9.36 9.37 4.80
N THR A 40 8.97 10.02 3.71
CA THR A 40 8.86 9.36 2.41
C THR A 40 10.24 9.03 1.85
N GLN A 41 11.21 9.92 2.06
CA GLN A 41 12.59 9.68 1.66
C GLN A 41 13.20 8.54 2.49
N ASP A 42 13.04 8.56 3.82
CA ASP A 42 13.52 7.53 4.73
C ASP A 42 12.94 6.14 4.37
N LEU A 43 11.62 6.08 4.06
CA LEU A 43 11.00 4.84 3.59
C LEU A 43 11.61 4.36 2.27
N TYR A 44 11.80 5.27 1.32
CA TYR A 44 12.37 4.94 0.02
C TYR A 44 13.81 4.43 0.16
N ASP A 45 14.63 5.11 0.94
CA ASP A 45 16.01 4.72 1.20
C ASP A 45 16.07 3.35 1.91
N GLY A 46 15.15 3.08 2.85
CA GLY A 46 15.04 1.79 3.54
C GLY A 46 14.63 0.61 2.64
N VAL A 47 13.88 0.84 1.56
CA VAL A 47 13.47 -0.25 0.63
C VAL A 47 14.31 -0.34 -0.64
N THR A 48 15.27 0.58 -0.85
CA THR A 48 16.10 0.65 -2.06
C THR A 48 17.60 0.78 -1.77
N GLY A 49 17.98 0.92 -0.50
CA GLY A 49 19.37 1.15 -0.09
C GLY A 49 20.13 -0.13 0.25
N ASP A 50 21.36 0.08 0.73
CA ASP A 50 22.23 -1.00 1.24
C ASP A 50 21.66 -1.71 2.49
N GLU A 51 20.43 -1.35 2.92
CA GLU A 51 19.76 -1.93 4.08
C GLU A 51 18.93 -3.18 3.72
N VAL A 52 18.75 -3.47 2.43
CA VAL A 52 18.02 -4.66 1.97
C VAL A 52 18.99 -5.70 1.44
N ASP A 53 19.13 -6.79 2.17
CA ASP A 53 19.97 -7.92 1.75
C ASP A 53 19.20 -8.88 0.83
N GLU A 54 19.91 -9.49 -0.13
CA GLU A 54 19.34 -10.53 -0.98
C GLU A 54 18.85 -11.72 -0.14
N GLY A 55 17.59 -12.09 -0.32
CA GLY A 55 16.94 -13.16 0.43
C GLY A 55 16.36 -12.73 1.80
N GLU A 56 16.53 -11.48 2.20
CA GLU A 56 15.90 -10.95 3.41
C GLU A 56 14.37 -11.00 3.30
N VAL A 57 13.69 -11.29 4.42
CA VAL A 57 12.23 -11.44 4.46
C VAL A 57 11.57 -10.18 5.00
N TRP A 58 10.70 -9.59 4.18
CA TRP A 58 9.93 -8.40 4.50
C TRP A 58 8.46 -8.71 4.66
N ILE A 59 7.81 -8.11 5.66
CA ILE A 59 6.37 -8.25 5.88
C ILE A 59 5.65 -7.03 5.32
N LEU A 60 4.80 -7.26 4.32
CA LEU A 60 3.92 -6.26 3.73
C LEU A 60 2.51 -6.43 4.28
N ASN A 61 2.11 -5.58 5.23
CA ASN A 61 0.79 -5.64 5.85
C ASN A 61 -0.18 -4.62 5.24
N PHE A 62 -1.30 -5.10 4.68
CA PHE A 62 -2.38 -4.27 4.17
C PHE A 62 -3.36 -3.88 5.27
N GLY A 63 -3.13 -2.71 5.87
CA GLY A 63 -4.05 -2.09 6.84
C GLY A 63 -5.15 -1.25 6.20
N TYR A 64 -5.34 -1.31 4.88
CA TYR A 64 -6.29 -0.48 4.14
C TYR A 64 -7.15 -1.31 3.18
N GLY A 65 -8.36 -0.81 2.91
CA GLY A 65 -9.29 -1.43 1.96
C GLY A 65 -9.38 -0.68 0.64
N VAL A 66 -10.31 -1.13 -0.21
CA VAL A 66 -10.57 -0.60 -1.57
C VAL A 66 -10.76 0.91 -1.60
N SER A 67 -11.39 1.49 -0.56
CA SER A 67 -11.64 2.94 -0.49
C SER A 67 -10.39 3.81 -0.45
N ALA A 68 -9.25 3.25 0.00
CA ALA A 68 -7.99 3.96 0.11
C ALA A 68 -6.96 3.57 -0.98
N TRP A 69 -7.35 2.81 -1.99
CA TRP A 69 -6.43 2.39 -3.05
C TRP A 69 -5.74 3.55 -3.77
N SER A 70 -6.46 4.64 -4.04
CA SER A 70 -5.89 5.81 -4.72
C SER A 70 -4.75 6.47 -3.96
N GLU A 71 -4.72 6.32 -2.63
CA GLU A 71 -3.74 6.93 -1.75
C GLU A 71 -2.62 5.95 -1.36
N CYS A 72 -2.98 4.73 -0.95
CA CYS A 72 -2.03 3.78 -0.38
C CYS A 72 -1.39 2.85 -1.43
N HIS A 73 -2.15 2.45 -2.45
CA HIS A 73 -1.71 1.42 -3.40
C HIS A 73 -0.47 1.82 -4.23
N PRO A 74 -0.30 3.09 -4.69
CA PRO A 74 0.91 3.49 -5.40
C PRO A 74 2.19 3.29 -4.57
N ALA A 75 2.16 3.62 -3.27
CA ALA A 75 3.31 3.43 -2.39
C ALA A 75 3.66 1.95 -2.23
N VAL A 76 2.64 1.11 -1.99
CA VAL A 76 2.81 -0.35 -1.89
C VAL A 76 3.39 -0.94 -3.17
N THR A 77 2.89 -0.51 -4.34
CA THR A 77 3.40 -0.93 -5.65
C THR A 77 4.89 -0.60 -5.82
N VAL A 78 5.31 0.59 -5.42
CA VAL A 78 6.71 1.03 -5.52
C VAL A 78 7.59 0.24 -4.56
N CYS A 79 7.17 0.09 -3.29
CA CYS A 79 7.91 -0.69 -2.30
C CYS A 79 8.08 -2.16 -2.72
N THR A 80 7.01 -2.80 -3.21
CA THR A 80 7.06 -4.20 -3.69
C THR A 80 8.06 -4.36 -4.83
N LYS A 81 8.04 -3.45 -5.82
CA LYS A 81 8.99 -3.47 -6.93
C LYS A 81 10.42 -3.24 -6.48
N ALA A 82 10.63 -2.33 -5.53
CA ALA A 82 11.95 -2.06 -4.98
C ALA A 82 12.50 -3.32 -4.28
N LEU A 83 11.75 -3.89 -3.34
CA LEU A 83 12.14 -5.11 -2.62
C LEU A 83 12.45 -6.29 -3.56
N PHE A 84 11.62 -6.50 -4.58
CA PHE A 84 11.89 -7.58 -5.56
C PHE A 84 13.16 -7.34 -6.40
N ARG A 85 13.51 -6.08 -6.68
CA ARG A 85 14.76 -5.74 -7.40
C ARG A 85 16.01 -5.99 -6.56
N GLU A 86 15.91 -5.76 -5.25
CA GLU A 86 16.99 -6.06 -4.31
C GLU A 86 17.06 -7.56 -3.95
N GLY A 87 16.13 -8.38 -4.47
CA GLY A 87 16.13 -9.83 -4.21
C GLY A 87 15.52 -10.22 -2.87
N ALA A 88 14.81 -9.32 -2.21
CA ALA A 88 14.10 -9.59 -0.97
C ALA A 88 12.90 -10.52 -1.20
N LYS A 89 12.51 -11.25 -0.16
CA LYS A 89 11.31 -12.10 -0.11
C LYS A 89 10.18 -11.37 0.61
N ILE A 90 8.94 -11.58 0.19
CA ILE A 90 7.81 -10.79 0.72
C ILE A 90 6.72 -11.69 1.30
N ILE A 91 6.44 -11.51 2.59
CA ILE A 91 5.26 -12.06 3.26
C ILE A 91 4.14 -11.02 3.17
N ILE A 92 3.06 -11.35 2.49
CA ILE A 92 1.90 -10.47 2.32
C ILE A 92 0.81 -10.87 3.30
N THR A 93 0.37 -9.92 4.13
CA THR A 93 -0.68 -10.11 5.13
C THR A 93 -1.68 -8.96 5.08
N GLY A 94 -2.79 -9.05 5.80
CA GLY A 94 -3.70 -7.92 5.93
C GLY A 94 -4.56 -7.94 7.18
N THR A 95 -4.72 -6.78 7.76
CA THR A 95 -5.60 -6.51 8.89
C THR A 95 -6.93 -5.86 8.47
N HIS A 96 -7.12 -5.64 7.16
CA HIS A 96 -8.38 -5.17 6.59
C HIS A 96 -9.07 -6.29 5.82
N TYR A 97 -10.40 -6.39 5.93
CA TYR A 97 -11.19 -7.47 5.30
C TYR A 97 -11.13 -7.49 3.76
N ASP A 98 -10.76 -6.38 3.12
CA ASP A 98 -10.55 -6.29 1.66
C ASP A 98 -9.15 -6.76 1.21
N VAL A 99 -8.37 -7.40 2.08
CA VAL A 99 -6.97 -7.77 1.78
C VAL A 99 -6.83 -8.61 0.52
N GLU A 100 -7.75 -9.52 0.26
CA GLU A 100 -7.75 -10.35 -0.95
C GLU A 100 -7.90 -9.51 -2.22
N LEU A 101 -8.80 -8.51 -2.21
CA LEU A 101 -8.97 -7.59 -3.34
C LEU A 101 -7.72 -6.73 -3.54
N THR A 102 -7.10 -6.30 -2.43
CA THR A 102 -5.86 -5.50 -2.47
C THR A 102 -4.67 -6.33 -2.97
N TYR A 103 -4.58 -7.59 -2.54
CA TYR A 103 -3.58 -8.54 -3.06
C TYR A 103 -3.74 -8.77 -4.57
N ASN A 104 -4.95 -9.08 -5.04
CA ASN A 104 -5.21 -9.26 -6.47
C ASN A 104 -4.87 -8.00 -7.26
N LYS A 105 -5.20 -6.80 -6.71
CA LYS A 105 -4.83 -5.54 -7.32
C LYS A 105 -3.32 -5.33 -7.38
N LEU A 106 -2.57 -5.77 -6.37
CA LEU A 106 -1.12 -5.71 -6.37
C LEU A 106 -0.52 -6.62 -7.45
N MET A 107 -1.00 -7.86 -7.56
CA MET A 107 -0.61 -8.81 -8.60
C MET A 107 -0.80 -8.22 -10.02
N ASP A 108 -1.93 -7.54 -10.26
CA ASP A 108 -2.23 -6.90 -11.55
C ASP A 108 -1.33 -5.68 -11.85
N THR A 109 -0.81 -5.00 -10.81
CA THR A 109 -0.05 -3.74 -10.97
C THR A 109 1.46 -3.91 -10.91
N VAL A 110 1.94 -5.05 -10.42
CA VAL A 110 3.36 -5.39 -10.30
C VAL A 110 3.69 -6.59 -11.17
N PRO A 111 4.11 -6.40 -12.43
CA PRO A 111 4.45 -7.50 -13.34
C PRO A 111 5.62 -8.36 -12.85
N ASP A 112 6.44 -7.83 -11.94
CA ASP A 112 7.57 -8.54 -11.34
C ASP A 112 7.14 -9.86 -10.68
N PHE A 113 5.89 -10.02 -10.25
CA PHE A 113 5.34 -11.27 -9.72
C PHE A 113 5.34 -12.44 -10.74
N ASP A 114 5.28 -12.14 -12.04
CA ASP A 114 5.33 -13.16 -13.11
C ASP A 114 6.67 -13.91 -13.15
N GLU A 115 7.73 -13.28 -12.62
CA GLU A 115 9.09 -13.83 -12.56
C GLU A 115 9.41 -14.45 -11.20
N LYS A 116 8.51 -14.35 -10.22
CA LYS A 116 8.69 -14.81 -8.85
C LYS A 116 7.91 -16.08 -8.56
N VAL A 117 8.46 -16.93 -7.70
CA VAL A 117 7.88 -18.22 -7.35
C VAL A 117 7.12 -18.09 -6.03
N TYR A 118 5.81 -18.41 -6.06
CA TYR A 118 4.99 -18.46 -4.86
C TYR A 118 5.52 -19.50 -3.86
N GLY A 119 5.62 -19.13 -2.59
CA GLY A 119 6.18 -19.97 -1.52
C GLY A 119 7.71 -19.96 -1.42
N GLU A 120 8.43 -19.40 -2.40
CA GLU A 120 9.89 -19.24 -2.37
C GLU A 120 10.31 -17.77 -2.28
N ASP A 121 9.70 -16.90 -3.12
CA ASP A 121 10.00 -15.47 -3.19
C ASP A 121 8.94 -14.62 -2.49
N TYR A 122 7.70 -15.07 -2.49
CA TYR A 122 6.60 -14.41 -1.79
C TYR A 122 5.53 -15.39 -1.34
N VAL A 123 4.78 -15.00 -0.31
CA VAL A 123 3.62 -15.75 0.18
C VAL A 123 2.50 -14.80 0.61
N PHE A 124 1.25 -15.20 0.39
CA PHE A 124 0.08 -14.48 0.85
C PHE A 124 -0.59 -15.24 2.00
N LEU A 125 -0.45 -14.73 3.22
CA LEU A 125 -1.02 -15.35 4.43
C LEU A 125 -2.49 -14.97 4.65
N GLY A 126 -2.98 -13.93 3.95
CA GLY A 126 -4.39 -13.56 3.99
C GLY A 126 -4.76 -12.58 5.10
N TYR A 127 -6.03 -12.63 5.51
CA TYR A 127 -6.65 -11.72 6.47
C TYR A 127 -6.57 -12.24 7.89
N MET A 128 -6.22 -11.35 8.83
CA MET A 128 -6.33 -11.63 10.25
C MET A 128 -7.00 -10.47 10.99
N THR A 129 -7.96 -10.80 11.87
CA THR A 129 -8.60 -9.83 12.74
C THR A 129 -7.74 -9.54 13.96
N GLY A 130 -7.67 -8.28 14.40
CA GLY A 130 -6.96 -7.92 15.63
C GLY A 130 -6.15 -6.64 15.56
N GLY A 131 -6.05 -6.01 14.37
CA GLY A 131 -5.39 -4.72 14.18
C GLY A 131 -3.95 -4.71 14.72
N GLU A 132 -3.60 -3.73 15.54
CA GLU A 132 -2.24 -3.55 16.11
C GLU A 132 -1.75 -4.75 16.90
N SER A 133 -2.64 -5.48 17.58
CA SER A 133 -2.26 -6.65 18.39
C SER A 133 -1.71 -7.79 17.52
N VAL A 134 -2.29 -8.00 16.34
CA VAL A 134 -1.82 -9.01 15.39
C VAL A 134 -0.50 -8.59 14.77
N VAL A 135 -0.36 -7.32 14.41
CA VAL A 135 0.91 -6.80 13.87
C VAL A 135 2.05 -6.98 14.89
N ALA A 136 1.78 -6.76 16.17
CA ALA A 136 2.76 -7.02 17.23
C ALA A 136 3.11 -8.51 17.37
N GLN A 137 2.13 -9.42 17.18
CA GLN A 137 2.35 -10.86 17.20
C GLN A 137 3.15 -11.35 15.99
N LEU A 138 2.98 -10.75 14.81
CA LEU A 138 3.78 -11.07 13.61
C LEU A 138 5.28 -10.88 13.85
N GLY A 139 5.65 -9.92 14.69
CA GLY A 139 7.05 -9.70 15.06
C GLY A 139 7.64 -10.71 16.06
N SER A 140 6.82 -11.63 16.60
CA SER A 140 7.25 -12.59 17.60
C SER A 140 7.01 -14.05 17.22
N ASP A 141 5.92 -14.36 16.52
CA ASP A 141 5.55 -15.73 16.14
C ASP A 141 4.50 -15.69 15.01
N ILE A 142 4.98 -15.70 13.77
CA ILE A 142 4.13 -15.67 12.57
C ILE A 142 3.32 -16.97 12.47
N ALA A 143 3.92 -18.11 12.77
CA ALA A 143 3.28 -19.42 12.67
C ALA A 143 2.06 -19.57 13.58
N SER A 144 2.10 -18.95 14.77
CA SER A 144 0.94 -18.98 15.68
C SER A 144 -0.23 -18.14 15.18
N VAL A 145 0.06 -17.08 14.41
CA VAL A 145 -0.95 -16.19 13.83
C VAL A 145 -1.53 -16.80 12.54
N TYR A 146 -0.65 -17.36 11.70
CA TYR A 146 -1.01 -17.95 10.42
C TYR A 146 -0.52 -19.40 10.34
N PRO A 147 -1.31 -20.39 10.81
CA PRO A 147 -0.94 -21.81 10.73
C PRO A 147 -0.93 -22.36 9.31
N GLN A 148 -1.50 -21.62 8.35
CA GLN A 148 -1.53 -21.90 6.92
C GLN A 148 -1.61 -20.60 6.14
N ASP A 149 -1.26 -20.65 4.85
CA ASP A 149 -1.45 -19.51 3.95
C ASP A 149 -2.92 -19.30 3.56
N HIS A 150 -3.20 -18.28 2.76
CA HIS A 150 -4.56 -17.99 2.27
C HIS A 150 -5.14 -19.12 1.42
N PHE A 151 -4.31 -19.91 0.76
CA PHE A 151 -4.72 -21.00 -0.13
C PHE A 151 -4.82 -22.37 0.57
N GLY A 152 -4.49 -22.41 1.87
CA GLY A 152 -4.59 -23.61 2.70
C GLY A 152 -3.31 -24.44 2.77
N THR A 153 -2.17 -23.92 2.31
CA THR A 153 -0.88 -24.58 2.45
C THR A 153 -0.39 -24.43 3.89
N PRO A 154 -0.09 -25.52 4.63
CA PRO A 154 0.45 -25.44 5.97
C PRO A 154 1.72 -24.60 6.06
N TYR A 155 1.89 -23.85 7.14
CA TYR A 155 3.03 -22.95 7.36
C TYR A 155 4.38 -23.64 7.17
N ASP A 156 4.51 -24.87 7.71
CA ASP A 156 5.71 -25.70 7.69
C ASP A 156 6.01 -26.34 6.31
N GLU A 157 5.06 -26.27 5.37
CA GLU A 157 5.24 -26.73 3.99
C GLU A 157 5.66 -25.60 3.03
N ILE A 158 5.75 -24.34 3.50
CA ILE A 158 6.12 -23.18 2.69
C ILE A 158 7.62 -22.91 2.80
N PRO A 159 8.41 -23.14 1.72
CA PRO A 159 9.88 -23.10 1.78
C PRO A 159 10.46 -21.78 2.31
N MET A 160 9.90 -20.62 1.93
CA MET A 160 10.41 -19.33 2.35
C MET A 160 10.18 -19.03 3.84
N LEU A 161 9.29 -19.76 4.51
CA LEU A 161 8.96 -19.59 5.93
C LEU A 161 9.78 -20.52 6.84
N GLU A 162 10.59 -21.42 6.27
CA GLU A 162 11.45 -22.32 7.03
C GLU A 162 12.45 -21.53 7.90
N GLY A 163 12.40 -21.74 9.21
CA GLY A 163 13.28 -21.06 10.18
C GLY A 163 12.84 -19.65 10.58
N ILE A 164 11.71 -19.16 10.07
CA ILE A 164 11.11 -17.92 10.55
C ILE A 164 10.17 -18.26 11.71
N VAL A 165 10.36 -17.58 12.85
CA VAL A 165 9.59 -17.79 14.07
C VAL A 165 8.64 -16.63 14.31
#